data_b0fc394f9dafa13513c8b95a960fc852
#
_entry.id   b0fc394f9dafa13513c8b95a960fc852
#
_cell.length_a   1.000
_cell.length_b   1.000
_cell.length_c   1.000
_cell.angle_alpha   90.00
_cell.angle_beta   90.00
_cell.angle_gamma   90.00
#
_symmetry.space_group_name_H-M   'P 1'
#
loop_
_entity.id
_entity.type
_entity.pdbx_description
1 polymer ?
#
loop_
_entity_poly.entity_id
_entity_poly.type
_entity_poly.pdbx_seq_one_letter_code
_entity_poly.pdbx_strand_id
1 'polypeptide(L)'
;GPFIAVKPVYQKENLQLTGWALTKALESWSWRGCAGEKAEVEVFARAAEVELLVNGKKVARGKVKKCRSKFHIPYEDGEITAISYDENGHEINRQTLVTAGAETTLHIKPEQESVEAGRLLFVPLQYGDVNGTWKPMEKHHLKVTVENGILEGLGSACSYVEGNYAQDTVDTYYGEAMAVVRAGNSETVKIIVSDETNTYSCEIPVK
;
A
#
# COMPACT_ATOMS: atom_id res chain seq x y z
N GLY A 1 -10.43 -12.01 8.73
CA GLY A 1 -9.74 -12.97 7.87
C GLY A 1 -8.24 -12.98 8.09
N PRO A 2 -7.49 -13.83 7.38
CA PRO A 2 -6.05 -13.71 7.37
C PRO A 2 -5.63 -12.41 6.69
N PHE A 3 -4.48 -11.85 7.08
CA PHE A 3 -3.86 -10.68 6.45
C PHE A 3 -2.49 -11.08 5.93
N ILE A 4 -2.27 -10.91 4.63
CA ILE A 4 -1.02 -11.24 3.96
C ILE A 4 -0.14 -10.00 3.90
N ALA A 5 1.12 -10.13 4.33
CA ALA A 5 2.14 -9.13 4.14
C ALA A 5 3.43 -9.77 3.62
N VAL A 6 4.08 -9.12 2.67
CA VAL A 6 5.27 -9.65 1.99
C VAL A 6 6.41 -8.66 2.16
N LYS A 7 7.57 -9.13 2.60
CA LYS A 7 8.76 -8.28 2.60
C LYS A 7 9.16 -7.94 1.17
N PRO A 8 9.65 -6.71 0.92
CA PRO A 8 10.14 -6.33 -0.40
C PRO A 8 11.12 -7.37 -0.95
N VAL A 9 10.72 -8.08 -2.01
CA VAL A 9 11.45 -9.26 -2.52
C VAL A 9 12.82 -8.88 -3.09
N TYR A 10 12.95 -7.67 -3.65
CA TYR A 10 14.21 -7.15 -4.18
C TYR A 10 15.24 -6.76 -3.11
N GLN A 11 14.82 -6.64 -1.83
CA GLN A 11 15.70 -6.25 -0.73
C GLN A 11 16.35 -7.50 -0.12
N LYS A 12 17.61 -7.75 -0.49
CA LYS A 12 18.38 -8.92 0.01
C LYS A 12 19.01 -8.71 1.38
N GLU A 13 18.99 -7.49 1.91
CA GLU A 13 19.61 -7.16 3.20
C GLU A 13 18.65 -7.43 4.37
N ASN A 14 19.18 -7.99 5.45
CA ASN A 14 18.52 -8.05 6.75
C ASN A 14 18.46 -6.64 7.35
N LEU A 15 17.51 -5.85 6.88
CA LEU A 15 17.22 -4.55 7.47
C LEU A 15 16.82 -4.77 8.93
N GLN A 16 17.65 -4.30 9.86
CA GLN A 16 17.32 -4.37 11.29
C GLN A 16 15.99 -3.67 11.53
N LEU A 17 15.06 -4.40 12.16
CA LEU A 17 13.82 -3.79 12.63
C LEU A 17 14.17 -2.83 13.77
N THR A 18 13.75 -1.59 13.66
CA THR A 18 13.77 -0.67 14.81
C THR A 18 12.74 -1.13 15.82
N GLY A 19 12.90 -0.77 17.11
CA GLY A 19 11.96 -1.13 18.16
C GLY A 19 10.50 -0.66 17.94
N TRP A 20 10.27 0.15 16.91
CA TRP A 20 8.97 0.71 16.54
C TRP A 20 8.23 -0.05 15.42
N ALA A 21 8.92 -0.92 14.69
CA ALA A 21 8.35 -1.67 13.57
C ALA A 21 8.28 -3.17 13.88
N LEU A 22 7.08 -3.75 13.84
CA LEU A 22 6.86 -5.19 13.97
C LEU A 22 7.36 -5.95 12.74
N THR A 23 7.27 -5.35 11.57
CA THR A 23 7.70 -5.92 10.29
C THR A 23 7.93 -4.81 9.27
N LYS A 24 8.67 -5.12 8.21
CA LYS A 24 8.79 -4.30 6.99
C LYS A 24 8.00 -4.89 5.82
N ALA A 25 7.14 -5.86 6.10
CA ALA A 25 6.30 -6.47 5.09
C ALA A 25 5.13 -5.55 4.72
N LEU A 26 4.77 -5.56 3.44
CA LEU A 26 3.74 -4.74 2.82
C LEU A 26 2.59 -5.62 2.34
N GLU A 27 1.37 -5.10 2.31
CA GLU A 27 0.20 -5.78 1.75
C GLU A 27 0.25 -5.73 0.22
N SER A 28 1.24 -6.37 -0.37
CA SER A 28 1.42 -6.40 -1.83
C SER A 28 2.04 -7.70 -2.32
N TRP A 29 1.58 -8.13 -3.50
CA TRP A 29 2.19 -9.21 -4.29
C TRP A 29 2.65 -8.68 -5.67
N SER A 30 3.17 -7.44 -5.70
CA SER A 30 3.59 -6.74 -6.93
C SER A 30 5.09 -6.41 -6.89
N TRP A 31 5.92 -7.42 -7.18
CA TRP A 31 7.38 -7.34 -7.12
C TRP A 31 7.99 -7.58 -8.50
N ARG A 32 7.75 -6.66 -9.44
CA ARG A 32 8.18 -6.76 -10.84
C ARG A 32 9.67 -7.09 -10.97
N GLY A 33 9.98 -8.09 -11.80
CA GLY A 33 11.36 -8.53 -12.05
C GLY A 33 11.95 -9.45 -10.98
N CYS A 34 11.17 -9.84 -9.96
CA CYS A 34 11.62 -10.71 -8.88
C CYS A 34 11.18 -12.18 -9.04
N ALA A 35 10.65 -12.58 -10.21
CA ALA A 35 10.21 -13.96 -10.44
C ALA A 35 11.34 -14.96 -10.15
N GLY A 36 11.05 -16.00 -9.36
CA GLY A 36 12.01 -17.00 -8.89
C GLY A 36 12.82 -16.61 -7.65
N GLU A 37 12.81 -15.34 -7.25
CA GLU A 37 13.48 -14.91 -6.02
C GLU A 37 12.73 -15.38 -4.77
N LYS A 38 13.43 -15.51 -3.65
CA LYS A 38 12.84 -15.92 -2.38
C LYS A 38 12.00 -14.80 -1.77
N ALA A 39 10.70 -15.01 -1.66
CA ALA A 39 9.77 -14.13 -0.93
C ALA A 39 9.63 -14.58 0.53
N GLU A 40 9.73 -13.65 1.48
CA GLU A 40 9.32 -13.85 2.86
C GLU A 40 7.89 -13.33 3.03
N VAL A 41 6.95 -14.25 3.27
CA VAL A 41 5.52 -13.96 3.43
C VAL A 41 5.14 -14.11 4.89
N GLU A 42 4.55 -13.08 5.47
CA GLU A 42 3.97 -13.09 6.80
C GLU A 42 2.44 -13.13 6.68
N VAL A 43 1.80 -14.05 7.39
CA VAL A 43 0.34 -14.10 7.46
C VAL A 43 -0.07 -13.89 8.91
N PHE A 44 -0.90 -12.88 9.12
CA PHE A 44 -1.48 -12.58 10.41
C PHE A 44 -2.90 -13.10 10.46
N ALA A 45 -3.20 -14.01 11.40
CA ALA A 45 -4.51 -14.64 11.53
C ALA A 45 -4.81 -15.07 12.97
N ARG A 46 -6.08 -15.05 13.35
CA ARG A 46 -6.58 -15.76 14.55
C ARG A 46 -7.09 -17.13 14.10
N ALA A 47 -6.18 -18.08 13.98
CA ALA A 47 -6.43 -19.39 13.43
C ALA A 47 -5.45 -20.40 14.04
N ALA A 48 -5.69 -21.70 13.87
CA ALA A 48 -4.75 -22.75 14.23
C ALA A 48 -3.65 -22.91 13.18
N GLU A 49 -4.03 -22.88 11.90
CA GLU A 49 -3.12 -23.04 10.78
C GLU A 49 -3.45 -22.08 9.64
N VAL A 50 -2.44 -21.82 8.81
CA VAL A 50 -2.57 -21.09 7.54
C VAL A 50 -1.94 -21.91 6.41
N GLU A 51 -2.61 -21.93 5.26
CA GLU A 51 -2.12 -22.49 4.00
C GLU A 51 -1.92 -21.37 2.99
N LEU A 52 -0.84 -21.43 2.23
CA LEU A 52 -0.57 -20.52 1.12
C LEU A 52 -0.71 -21.24 -0.21
N LEU A 53 -1.40 -20.58 -1.15
CA LEU A 53 -1.45 -20.95 -2.55
C LEU A 53 -0.82 -19.82 -3.38
N VAL A 54 -0.07 -20.19 -4.42
CA VAL A 54 0.39 -19.27 -5.46
C VAL A 54 -0.17 -19.81 -6.79
N ASN A 55 -0.89 -18.97 -7.53
CA ASN A 55 -1.58 -19.32 -8.76
C ASN A 55 -2.43 -20.60 -8.62
N GLY A 56 -3.17 -20.70 -7.49
CA GLY A 56 -4.04 -21.85 -7.18
C GLY A 56 -3.29 -23.10 -6.69
N LYS A 57 -1.95 -23.13 -6.70
CA LYS A 57 -1.16 -24.29 -6.24
C LYS A 57 -0.73 -24.08 -4.79
N LYS A 58 -0.95 -25.08 -3.94
CA LYS A 58 -0.44 -25.11 -2.56
C LYS A 58 1.08 -25.07 -2.55
N VAL A 59 1.65 -24.07 -1.87
CA VAL A 59 3.11 -23.89 -1.74
C VAL A 59 3.60 -24.03 -0.31
N ALA A 60 2.77 -23.75 0.70
CA ALA A 60 3.14 -23.88 2.09
C ALA A 60 1.92 -24.09 2.99
N ARG A 61 2.12 -24.68 4.18
CA ARG A 61 1.14 -24.72 5.27
C ARG A 61 1.89 -24.73 6.60
N GLY A 62 1.38 -24.04 7.61
CA GLY A 62 2.01 -23.95 8.90
C GLY A 62 1.09 -23.50 10.02
N LYS A 63 1.51 -23.79 11.25
CA LYS A 63 0.79 -23.36 12.47
C LYS A 63 0.92 -21.86 12.70
N VAL A 64 -0.14 -21.27 13.20
CA VAL A 64 -0.14 -19.87 13.65
C VAL A 64 0.42 -19.81 15.08
N LYS A 65 1.42 -18.96 15.31
CA LYS A 65 1.99 -18.68 16.63
C LYS A 65 1.91 -17.19 16.91
N LYS A 66 1.30 -16.81 18.05
CA LYS A 66 1.09 -15.39 18.42
C LYS A 66 0.45 -14.59 17.26
N CYS A 67 -0.62 -15.15 16.68
CA CYS A 67 -1.37 -14.58 15.55
C CYS A 67 -0.53 -14.39 14.27
N ARG A 68 0.62 -15.03 14.09
CA ARG A 68 1.48 -14.88 12.92
C ARG A 68 2.06 -16.21 12.46
N SER A 69 2.14 -16.39 11.14
CA SER A 69 2.93 -17.42 10.47
C SER A 69 3.91 -16.77 9.50
N LYS A 70 5.08 -17.36 9.30
CA LYS A 70 6.10 -16.91 8.35
C LYS A 70 6.43 -18.02 7.38
N PHE A 71 6.52 -17.67 6.11
CA PHE A 71 6.81 -18.59 5.02
C PHE A 71 7.93 -18.02 4.14
N HIS A 72 8.71 -18.92 3.55
CA HIS A 72 9.69 -18.58 2.53
C HIS A 72 9.34 -19.39 1.29
N ILE A 73 8.90 -18.72 0.25
CA ILE A 73 8.45 -19.35 -1.00
C ILE A 73 9.09 -18.64 -2.20
N PRO A 74 9.22 -19.29 -3.36
CA PRO A 74 9.56 -18.59 -4.59
C PRO A 74 8.47 -17.57 -4.92
N TYR A 75 8.87 -16.37 -5.35
CA TYR A 75 7.94 -15.38 -5.89
C TYR A 75 7.58 -15.75 -7.34
N GLU A 76 6.32 -15.72 -7.66
CA GLU A 76 5.78 -15.83 -9.02
C GLU A 76 4.73 -14.74 -9.23
N ASP A 77 4.73 -14.10 -10.41
CA ASP A 77 3.65 -13.20 -10.78
C ASP A 77 2.30 -13.94 -10.84
N GLY A 78 1.22 -13.23 -10.57
CA GLY A 78 -0.13 -13.78 -10.52
C GLY A 78 -0.80 -13.50 -9.17
N GLU A 79 -1.25 -14.53 -8.46
CA GLU A 79 -1.95 -14.37 -7.19
C GLU A 79 -1.31 -15.18 -6.05
N ILE A 80 -1.38 -14.62 -4.84
CA ILE A 80 -1.11 -15.35 -3.61
C ILE A 80 -2.36 -15.35 -2.74
N THR A 81 -2.79 -16.53 -2.30
CA THR A 81 -3.94 -16.70 -1.41
C THR A 81 -3.49 -17.33 -0.09
N ALA A 82 -3.89 -16.70 1.03
CA ALA A 82 -3.78 -17.30 2.35
C ALA A 82 -5.16 -17.80 2.79
N ILE A 83 -5.21 -19.04 3.25
CA ILE A 83 -6.42 -19.68 3.80
C ILE A 83 -6.14 -19.99 5.27
N SER A 84 -7.01 -19.53 6.16
CA SER A 84 -6.92 -19.80 7.60
C SER A 84 -7.86 -20.95 7.99
N TYR A 85 -7.38 -21.80 8.92
CA TYR A 85 -8.11 -22.99 9.39
C TYR A 85 -8.23 -22.99 10.91
N ASP A 86 -9.34 -23.54 11.41
CA ASP A 86 -9.57 -23.82 12.83
C ASP A 86 -8.77 -25.06 13.31
N GLU A 87 -8.92 -25.40 14.60
CA GLU A 87 -8.29 -26.58 15.21
C GLU A 87 -8.79 -27.93 14.64
N ASN A 88 -9.97 -27.93 14.02
CA ASN A 88 -10.57 -29.12 13.38
C ASN A 88 -10.21 -29.21 11.89
N GLY A 89 -9.47 -28.26 11.35
CA GLY A 89 -9.08 -28.22 9.95
C GLY A 89 -10.16 -27.66 9.01
N HIS A 90 -11.21 -27.00 9.54
CA HIS A 90 -12.18 -26.30 8.72
C HIS A 90 -11.67 -24.93 8.33
N GLU A 91 -11.91 -24.54 7.06
CA GLU A 91 -11.60 -23.21 6.57
C GLU A 91 -12.43 -22.16 7.33
N ILE A 92 -11.76 -21.13 7.86
CA ILE A 92 -12.40 -19.99 8.50
C ILE A 92 -12.61 -18.87 7.50
N ASN A 93 -11.54 -18.49 6.79
CA ASN A 93 -11.55 -17.37 5.83
C ASN A 93 -10.31 -17.40 4.94
N ARG A 94 -10.32 -16.56 3.88
CA ARG A 94 -9.18 -16.38 2.97
C ARG A 94 -8.99 -14.92 2.58
N GLN A 95 -7.77 -14.58 2.16
CA GLN A 95 -7.39 -13.33 1.49
C GLN A 95 -6.55 -13.66 0.27
N THR A 96 -6.76 -12.93 -0.81
CA THR A 96 -5.93 -13.02 -2.03
C THR A 96 -5.36 -11.65 -2.35
N LEU A 97 -4.06 -11.60 -2.65
CA LEU A 97 -3.39 -10.48 -3.27
C LEU A 97 -3.00 -10.86 -4.69
N VAL A 98 -3.02 -9.89 -5.60
CA VAL A 98 -2.67 -10.09 -7.01
C VAL A 98 -1.47 -9.22 -7.41
N THR A 99 -0.71 -9.67 -8.39
CA THR A 99 0.33 -8.86 -9.02
C THR A 99 -0.32 -7.79 -9.89
N ALA A 100 0.14 -6.54 -9.75
CA ALA A 100 -0.33 -5.42 -10.55
C ALA A 100 0.00 -5.60 -12.03
N GLY A 101 -0.91 -5.13 -12.88
CA GLY A 101 -0.75 -5.10 -14.33
C GLY A 101 0.42 -4.23 -14.79
N ALA A 102 0.71 -4.25 -16.10
CA ALA A 102 1.87 -3.56 -16.67
C ALA A 102 1.77 -2.02 -16.57
N GLU A 103 0.59 -1.46 -16.83
CA GLU A 103 0.36 -0.02 -16.80
C GLU A 103 0.47 0.54 -15.38
N THR A 104 0.99 1.77 -15.27
CA THR A 104 1.17 2.46 -13.99
C THR A 104 0.41 3.78 -14.03
N THR A 105 -0.37 4.05 -12.99
CA THR A 105 -1.07 5.33 -12.82
C THR A 105 -1.08 5.74 -11.34
N LEU A 106 -1.19 7.04 -11.08
CA LEU A 106 -1.39 7.56 -9.73
C LEU A 106 -2.88 7.57 -9.41
N HIS A 107 -3.24 6.98 -8.28
CA HIS A 107 -4.58 7.05 -7.70
C HIS A 107 -4.58 8.09 -6.58
N ILE A 108 -5.41 9.12 -6.74
CA ILE A 108 -5.73 10.10 -5.70
C ILE A 108 -6.94 9.55 -4.95
N LYS A 109 -6.79 9.18 -3.67
CA LYS A 109 -7.80 8.43 -2.88
C LYS A 109 -8.25 9.24 -1.65
N PRO A 110 -9.05 10.31 -1.79
CA PRO A 110 -9.55 11.01 -0.62
C PRO A 110 -10.31 10.09 0.31
N GLU A 111 -10.07 10.21 1.63
CA GLU A 111 -10.74 9.37 2.64
C GLU A 111 -12.23 9.66 2.77
N GLN A 112 -12.71 10.77 2.19
CA GLN A 112 -14.09 11.20 2.25
C GLN A 112 -14.57 11.62 0.86
N GLU A 113 -15.82 11.31 0.53
CA GLU A 113 -16.47 11.72 -0.73
C GLU A 113 -16.89 13.20 -0.74
N SER A 114 -16.93 13.83 0.41
CA SER A 114 -17.23 15.27 0.59
C SER A 114 -16.63 15.76 1.90
N VAL A 115 -16.35 17.06 2.00
CA VAL A 115 -15.74 17.69 3.18
C VAL A 115 -16.51 18.96 3.55
N GLU A 116 -16.62 19.28 4.85
CA GLU A 116 -17.17 20.57 5.30
C GLU A 116 -16.15 21.70 5.07
N ALA A 117 -16.63 22.92 4.78
CA ALA A 117 -15.78 24.09 4.63
C ALA A 117 -14.87 24.28 5.87
N GLY A 118 -13.59 24.55 5.64
CA GLY A 118 -12.57 24.73 6.69
C GLY A 118 -12.09 23.44 7.35
N ARG A 119 -12.65 22.26 7.06
CA ARG A 119 -12.20 20.97 7.61
C ARG A 119 -11.03 20.40 6.82
N LEU A 120 -10.29 19.52 7.48
CA LEU A 120 -9.18 18.77 6.88
C LEU A 120 -9.70 17.55 6.13
N LEU A 121 -9.07 17.30 4.98
CA LEU A 121 -9.24 16.13 4.14
C LEU A 121 -7.88 15.45 4.02
N PHE A 122 -7.81 14.16 4.34
CA PHE A 122 -6.63 13.34 4.12
C PHE A 122 -6.75 12.68 2.75
N VAL A 123 -5.70 12.78 1.96
CA VAL A 123 -5.67 12.38 0.55
C VAL A 123 -4.47 11.48 0.29
N PRO A 124 -4.62 10.15 0.49
CA PRO A 124 -3.63 9.18 0.05
C PRO A 124 -3.37 9.29 -1.45
N LEU A 125 -2.10 9.28 -1.82
CA LEU A 125 -1.59 9.26 -3.18
C LEU A 125 -0.86 7.93 -3.36
N GLN A 126 -1.32 7.07 -4.27
CA GLN A 126 -0.78 5.73 -4.41
C GLN A 126 -0.61 5.34 -5.88
N TYR A 127 0.59 4.92 -6.27
CA TYR A 127 0.81 4.30 -7.56
C TYR A 127 0.28 2.87 -7.59
N GLY A 128 -0.46 2.56 -8.64
CA GLY A 128 -1.05 1.25 -8.90
C GLY A 128 -1.19 0.97 -10.38
N ASP A 129 -1.77 -0.17 -10.72
CA ASP A 129 -2.26 -0.42 -12.07
C ASP A 129 -3.62 0.27 -12.30
N VAL A 130 -4.19 0.11 -13.49
CA VAL A 130 -5.49 0.70 -13.85
C VAL A 130 -6.65 0.23 -12.95
N ASN A 131 -6.51 -0.91 -12.28
CA ASN A 131 -7.49 -1.46 -11.35
C ASN A 131 -7.23 -1.02 -9.90
N GLY A 132 -6.17 -0.24 -9.65
CA GLY A 132 -5.77 0.21 -8.32
C GLY A 132 -4.95 -0.81 -7.53
N THR A 133 -4.46 -1.88 -8.15
CA THR A 133 -3.53 -2.81 -7.49
C THR A 133 -2.20 -2.12 -7.23
N TRP A 134 -1.82 -2.04 -5.98
CA TRP A 134 -0.67 -1.29 -5.51
C TRP A 134 0.66 -1.74 -6.13
N LYS A 135 1.50 -0.77 -6.54
CA LYS A 135 2.85 -0.94 -7.09
C LYS A 135 3.90 -0.34 -6.15
N PRO A 136 4.35 -1.04 -5.12
CA PRO A 136 5.27 -0.50 -4.12
C PRO A 136 6.69 -0.24 -4.62
N MET A 137 7.04 -0.67 -5.83
CA MET A 137 8.37 -0.41 -6.41
C MET A 137 8.44 0.91 -7.19
N GLU A 138 7.30 1.60 -7.38
CA GLU A 138 7.27 2.88 -8.09
C GLU A 138 7.89 3.99 -7.24
N LYS A 139 8.74 4.80 -7.88
CA LYS A 139 9.43 5.93 -7.25
C LYS A 139 9.25 7.16 -8.13
N HIS A 140 8.57 8.15 -7.62
CA HIS A 140 8.26 9.40 -8.33
C HIS A 140 8.44 10.59 -7.42
N HIS A 141 8.82 11.73 -8.02
CA HIS A 141 8.81 13.02 -7.37
C HIS A 141 7.47 13.71 -7.68
N LEU A 142 6.65 13.90 -6.66
CA LEU A 142 5.33 14.50 -6.80
C LEU A 142 5.36 15.98 -6.46
N LYS A 143 4.57 16.77 -7.22
CA LYS A 143 4.18 18.13 -6.87
C LYS A 143 2.68 18.19 -6.70
N VAL A 144 2.21 18.75 -5.58
CA VAL A 144 0.79 18.90 -5.26
C VAL A 144 0.38 20.36 -5.25
N THR A 145 -0.71 20.67 -5.94
CA THR A 145 -1.35 21.99 -5.94
C THR A 145 -2.82 21.83 -5.55
N VAL A 146 -3.34 22.78 -4.77
CA VAL A 146 -4.74 22.79 -4.32
C VAL A 146 -5.42 24.06 -4.80
N GLU A 147 -6.55 23.91 -5.49
CA GLU A 147 -7.44 25.01 -5.84
C GLU A 147 -8.65 25.02 -4.89
N ASN A 148 -9.10 26.19 -4.49
CA ASN A 148 -10.21 26.39 -3.54
C ASN A 148 -9.97 25.74 -2.16
N GLY A 149 -8.72 25.70 -1.73
CA GLY A 149 -8.29 25.14 -0.45
C GLY A 149 -6.83 25.45 -0.18
N ILE A 150 -6.30 24.86 0.87
CA ILE A 150 -4.90 25.04 1.32
C ILE A 150 -4.26 23.66 1.46
N LEU A 151 -3.07 23.49 0.89
CA LEU A 151 -2.22 22.34 1.20
C LEU A 151 -1.59 22.56 2.58
N GLU A 152 -2.06 21.87 3.58
CA GLU A 152 -1.58 21.99 4.96
C GLU A 152 -0.36 21.12 5.22
N GLY A 153 -0.21 20.03 4.47
CA GLY A 153 0.93 19.15 4.57
C GLY A 153 1.04 18.15 3.43
N LEU A 154 2.27 17.80 3.11
CA LEU A 154 2.59 16.78 2.11
C LEU A 154 3.79 15.96 2.61
N GLY A 155 3.67 14.64 2.59
CA GLY A 155 4.74 13.77 3.05
C GLY A 155 4.58 12.34 2.60
N SER A 156 5.59 11.53 2.89
CA SER A 156 5.55 10.07 2.74
C SER A 156 5.88 9.39 4.06
N ALA A 157 5.68 8.07 4.15
CA ALA A 157 6.00 7.29 5.35
C ALA A 157 7.51 6.99 5.50
N CYS A 158 8.37 7.63 4.72
CA CYS A 158 9.82 7.48 4.80
C CYS A 158 10.35 8.11 6.08
N SER A 159 10.98 7.32 6.94
CA SER A 159 11.56 7.79 8.20
C SER A 159 12.91 8.51 8.03
N TYR A 160 13.44 8.61 6.81
CA TYR A 160 14.74 9.19 6.48
C TYR A 160 14.63 10.46 5.63
N VAL A 161 13.47 11.13 5.65
CA VAL A 161 13.26 12.37 4.88
C VAL A 161 13.92 13.53 5.61
N GLU A 162 14.82 14.24 4.92
CA GLU A 162 15.33 15.53 5.32
C GLU A 162 14.37 16.61 4.81
N GLY A 163 13.71 17.32 5.70
CA GLY A 163 12.78 18.38 5.34
C GLY A 163 11.58 18.47 6.29
N ASN A 164 10.58 19.21 5.87
CA ASN A 164 9.33 19.37 6.62
C ASN A 164 8.13 19.07 5.73
N TYR A 165 6.97 18.89 6.34
CA TYR A 165 5.73 18.57 5.64
C TYR A 165 5.02 19.80 5.02
N ALA A 166 5.54 21.02 5.20
CA ALA A 166 4.93 22.26 4.70
C ALA A 166 5.37 22.65 3.28
N GLN A 167 5.95 21.71 2.53
CA GLN A 167 6.37 21.87 1.14
C GLN A 167 5.32 21.28 0.18
N ASP A 168 5.36 21.69 -1.09
CA ASP A 168 4.43 21.24 -2.12
C ASP A 168 4.96 20.09 -2.98
N THR A 169 6.15 19.56 -2.63
CA THR A 169 6.78 18.42 -3.33
C THR A 169 7.16 17.31 -2.35
N VAL A 170 7.15 16.07 -2.81
CA VAL A 170 7.52 14.89 -2.04
C VAL A 170 7.98 13.74 -2.94
N ASP A 171 8.97 12.98 -2.49
CA ASP A 171 9.29 11.69 -3.10
C ASP A 171 8.39 10.60 -2.53
N THR A 172 7.83 9.76 -3.39
CA THR A 172 7.03 8.61 -2.94
C THR A 172 7.91 7.60 -2.18
N TYR A 173 7.33 6.97 -1.17
CA TYR A 173 7.92 5.86 -0.43
C TYR A 173 7.05 4.63 -0.59
N TYR A 174 7.59 3.57 -1.19
CA TYR A 174 6.82 2.41 -1.65
C TYR A 174 5.63 2.78 -2.55
N GLY A 175 5.84 3.75 -3.47
CA GLY A 175 4.79 4.19 -4.38
C GLY A 175 3.69 5.03 -3.73
N GLU A 176 3.89 5.53 -2.51
CA GLU A 176 2.87 6.25 -1.75
C GLU A 176 3.36 7.58 -1.21
N ALA A 177 2.40 8.51 -1.08
CA ALA A 177 2.51 9.75 -0.33
C ALA A 177 1.13 10.13 0.25
N MET A 178 1.10 11.14 1.12
CA MET A 178 -0.12 11.66 1.74
C MET A 178 -0.14 13.17 1.63
N ALA A 179 -1.22 13.72 1.07
CA ALA A 179 -1.53 15.15 1.16
C ALA A 179 -2.59 15.40 2.23
N VAL A 180 -2.43 16.46 2.99
CA VAL A 180 -3.43 16.97 3.93
C VAL A 180 -3.92 18.31 3.43
N VAL A 181 -5.20 18.42 3.14
CA VAL A 181 -5.81 19.58 2.50
C VAL A 181 -6.87 20.17 3.42
N ARG A 182 -6.88 21.50 3.59
CA ARG A 182 -7.99 22.23 4.22
C ARG A 182 -8.91 22.76 3.13
N ALA A 183 -10.17 22.35 3.16
CA ALA A 183 -11.18 22.83 2.21
C ALA A 183 -11.44 24.33 2.42
N GLY A 184 -11.57 25.07 1.31
CA GLY A 184 -12.05 26.46 1.32
C GLY A 184 -13.57 26.55 1.43
N ASN A 185 -14.12 27.71 1.06
CA ASN A 185 -15.57 28.00 1.12
C ASN A 185 -16.26 27.89 -0.25
N SER A 186 -15.60 27.37 -1.27
CA SER A 186 -16.16 27.15 -2.60
C SER A 186 -16.95 25.83 -2.64
N GLU A 187 -17.73 25.60 -3.69
CA GLU A 187 -18.52 24.36 -3.85
C GLU A 187 -17.67 23.09 -3.95
N THR A 188 -16.43 23.20 -4.44
CA THR A 188 -15.48 22.10 -4.55
C THR A 188 -14.07 22.52 -4.14
N VAL A 189 -13.30 21.59 -3.65
CA VAL A 189 -11.83 21.68 -3.54
C VAL A 189 -11.22 20.76 -4.59
N LYS A 190 -10.23 21.27 -5.35
CA LYS A 190 -9.53 20.49 -6.39
C LYS A 190 -8.09 20.25 -6.00
N ILE A 191 -7.68 19.01 -6.09
CA ILE A 191 -6.32 18.55 -5.81
C ILE A 191 -5.70 18.15 -7.14
N ILE A 192 -4.56 18.75 -7.47
CA ILE A 192 -3.79 18.51 -8.69
C ILE A 192 -2.45 17.95 -8.27
N VAL A 193 -2.08 16.80 -8.83
CA VAL A 193 -0.81 16.12 -8.55
C VAL A 193 -0.09 15.90 -9.86
N SER A 194 1.15 16.38 -9.96
CA SER A 194 2.02 16.13 -11.12
C SER A 194 3.21 15.29 -10.71
N ASP A 195 3.58 14.34 -11.54
CA ASP A 195 4.89 13.67 -11.53
C ASP A 195 5.77 14.19 -12.68
N GLU A 196 6.85 13.48 -13.01
CA GLU A 196 7.80 13.86 -14.05
C GLU A 196 7.18 13.92 -15.46
N THR A 197 6.06 13.22 -15.68
CA THR A 197 5.49 13.01 -17.01
C THR A 197 4.00 13.30 -17.12
N ASN A 198 3.26 13.18 -16.01
CA ASN A 198 1.79 13.22 -16.01
C ASN A 198 1.24 14.22 -14.99
N THR A 199 0.01 14.64 -15.22
CA THR A 199 -0.78 15.42 -14.25
C THR A 199 -2.12 14.74 -14.02
N TYR A 200 -2.46 14.57 -12.74
CA TYR A 200 -3.68 13.95 -12.26
C TYR A 200 -4.49 14.95 -11.46
N SER A 201 -5.79 14.80 -11.40
CA SER A 201 -6.62 15.66 -10.53
C SER A 201 -7.82 14.93 -9.97
N CYS A 202 -8.29 15.41 -8.83
CA CYS A 202 -9.50 14.96 -8.16
C CYS A 202 -10.24 16.18 -7.61
N GLU A 203 -11.57 16.21 -7.74
CA GLU A 203 -12.44 17.23 -7.18
C GLU A 203 -13.33 16.65 -6.11
N ILE A 204 -13.42 17.33 -4.96
CA ILE A 204 -14.18 16.89 -3.79
C ILE A 204 -15.22 17.96 -3.47
N PRO A 205 -16.53 17.63 -3.39
CA PRO A 205 -17.57 18.53 -2.97
C PRO A 205 -17.35 19.10 -1.56
N VAL A 206 -17.56 20.39 -1.41
CA VAL A 206 -17.55 21.08 -0.11
C VAL A 206 -19.00 21.35 0.31
N LYS A 207 -19.33 21.02 1.55
CA LYS A 207 -20.66 21.19 2.17
C LYS A 207 -20.68 22.34 3.15
#